data_c1a34534bd527e17e15949aef3b9b64b
#
_entry.id   c1a34534bd527e17e15949aef3b9b64b
#
_cell.length_a   1.000
_cell.length_b   1.000
_cell.length_c   1.000
_cell.angle_alpha   90.00
_cell.angle_beta   90.00
_cell.angle_gamma   90.00
#
_symmetry.space_group_name_H-M   'P 1'
#
loop_
_entity.id
_entity.type
_entity.pdbx_description
1 polymer ?
#
loop_
_entity_poly.entity_id
_entity_poly.type
_entity_poly.pdbx_seq_one_letter_code
_entity_poly.pdbx_strand_id
1 'polypeptide(L)'
;MNRRSFLGGVLSTGLASNLLPATAARAQAGEIRIGMSAAFRGSAAGLGSELHRGAQAYYGEINARGGLFGRSITVIALDDGYNPDPCIRNTIQLLDREKVFLLSNYVGTPTLTRALPVIKQYGDQHVVLVGNFTGAQPQREAPYVDQVFNVRASYRQEMAALVERFWQAGARRFGVYYQIDAYGRSGTDGVARALAARNAKIVAEATYVRNAKFEEDMSIAVKALREGGSEVVLCTGAYQGCGAFVRSARDAGWAVPISNVSFVGSDAMLGLLVKHGRAKGRDYTRALINSQVVPSYDDTALPGVVEYRALMDKHNPQVPEALRDTAYVPQKYSFISLEGYVNARVIVEALRRAGAPAGRPAFRQALESLRGLDLGIGAPLTFTAERHQGLDSVYFTRVDGDRWVPVADWSAAVRA
;
A
#
# COMPACT_ATOMS: atom_id res chain seq x y z
N MET A 1 -14.32 -100.11 -23.22
CA MET A 1 -13.24 -100.79 -22.50
C MET A 1 -12.22 -99.80 -22.01
N ASN A 2 -11.96 -99.83 -20.69
CA ASN A 2 -10.80 -99.30 -19.94
C ASN A 2 -10.55 -97.82 -19.91
N ARG A 3 -10.84 -97.13 -18.84
CA ARG A 3 -10.26 -97.12 -17.44
C ARG A 3 -8.97 -96.27 -17.30
N ARG A 4 -9.04 -95.34 -16.38
CA ARG A 4 -8.01 -94.83 -15.43
C ARG A 4 -7.19 -93.60 -15.95
N SER A 5 -6.77 -92.65 -15.16
CA SER A 5 -6.75 -92.49 -13.69
C SER A 5 -6.60 -91.00 -13.34
N PHE A 6 -7.10 -90.65 -12.19
CA PHE A 6 -6.82 -89.47 -11.36
C PHE A 6 -5.35 -89.15 -11.17
N LEU A 7 -5.03 -87.85 -11.16
CA LEU A 7 -4.08 -87.29 -10.19
C LEU A 7 -4.40 -85.79 -10.02
N GLY A 8 -4.67 -85.42 -8.81
CA GLY A 8 -5.00 -84.10 -8.41
C GLY A 8 -3.77 -83.21 -8.29
N GLY A 9 -3.91 -81.97 -8.67
CA GLY A 9 -2.98 -80.89 -8.40
C GLY A 9 -3.71 -79.74 -7.73
N VAL A 10 -3.42 -79.58 -6.43
CA VAL A 10 -3.89 -78.46 -5.63
C VAL A 10 -3.16 -77.20 -6.10
N LEU A 11 -3.87 -76.31 -6.78
CA LEU A 11 -3.38 -74.98 -7.07
C LEU A 11 -3.80 -74.07 -5.92
N SER A 12 -2.85 -73.66 -5.09
CA SER A 12 -2.96 -72.61 -4.10
C SER A 12 -3.01 -71.24 -4.82
N THR A 13 -4.17 -70.72 -4.90
CA THR A 13 -4.37 -69.30 -5.33
C THR A 13 -3.93 -68.33 -4.22
N GLY A 14 -2.66 -67.85 -4.33
CA GLY A 14 -2.19 -66.75 -3.53
C GLY A 14 -2.92 -65.48 -3.93
N LEU A 15 -3.78 -64.94 -3.06
CA LEU A 15 -4.31 -63.57 -3.14
C LEU A 15 -3.16 -62.60 -2.94
N ALA A 16 -2.60 -62.09 -4.02
CA ALA A 16 -1.75 -60.90 -4.00
C ALA A 16 -2.66 -59.70 -3.78
N SER A 17 -2.75 -59.23 -2.53
CA SER A 17 -3.37 -57.95 -2.19
C SER A 17 -2.53 -56.83 -2.78
N ASN A 18 -2.87 -56.34 -3.96
CA ASN A 18 -2.38 -55.07 -4.50
C ASN A 18 -2.84 -53.97 -3.59
N LEU A 19 -2.01 -53.61 -2.61
CA LEU A 19 -2.07 -52.30 -1.92
C LEU A 19 -1.66 -51.24 -2.94
N LEU A 20 -2.63 -50.76 -3.71
CA LEU A 20 -2.51 -49.46 -4.42
C LEU A 20 -2.28 -48.41 -3.36
N PRO A 21 -1.19 -47.62 -3.46
CA PRO A 21 -1.07 -46.46 -2.58
C PRO A 21 -2.31 -45.58 -2.84
N ALA A 22 -3.09 -45.37 -1.80
CA ALA A 22 -4.12 -44.37 -1.80
C ALA A 22 -3.44 -42.98 -1.96
N THR A 23 -3.18 -42.60 -3.20
CA THR A 23 -3.00 -41.22 -3.55
C THR A 23 -4.32 -40.57 -3.18
N ALA A 24 -4.39 -40.03 -1.95
CA ALA A 24 -5.46 -39.19 -1.53
C ALA A 24 -5.61 -38.09 -2.63
N ALA A 25 -6.67 -38.20 -3.41
CA ALA A 25 -7.07 -37.17 -4.31
C ALA A 25 -7.23 -35.90 -3.44
N ARG A 26 -6.19 -35.07 -3.41
CA ARG A 26 -6.28 -33.74 -2.81
C ARG A 26 -7.38 -33.05 -3.60
N ALA A 27 -8.58 -33.04 -3.05
CA ALA A 27 -9.67 -32.26 -3.58
C ALA A 27 -9.06 -30.86 -3.80
N GLN A 28 -9.05 -30.40 -5.04
CA GLN A 28 -8.49 -29.11 -5.41
C GLN A 28 -9.38 -28.08 -4.72
N ALA A 29 -9.02 -27.73 -3.48
CA ALA A 29 -9.70 -26.69 -2.73
C ALA A 29 -9.58 -25.42 -3.57
N GLY A 30 -10.71 -24.82 -3.94
CA GLY A 30 -10.72 -23.66 -4.83
C GLY A 30 -9.83 -22.52 -4.32
N GLU A 31 -9.59 -21.53 -5.14
CA GLU A 31 -8.76 -20.35 -4.81
C GLU A 31 -9.46 -19.41 -3.82
N ILE A 32 -8.67 -18.68 -3.04
CA ILE A 32 -9.12 -17.46 -2.35
C ILE A 32 -8.74 -16.28 -3.26
N ARG A 33 -9.73 -15.74 -3.98
CA ARG A 33 -9.52 -14.70 -4.99
C ARG A 33 -9.65 -13.32 -4.34
N ILE A 34 -8.61 -12.50 -4.47
CA ILE A 34 -8.53 -11.12 -3.95
C ILE A 34 -8.50 -10.16 -5.13
N GLY A 35 -9.39 -9.16 -5.15
CA GLY A 35 -9.43 -8.16 -6.20
C GLY A 35 -8.63 -6.92 -5.87
N MET A 36 -7.85 -6.43 -6.84
CA MET A 36 -7.06 -5.20 -6.72
C MET A 36 -7.25 -4.31 -7.95
N SER A 37 -7.60 -3.03 -7.75
CA SER A 37 -7.53 -1.99 -8.77
C SER A 37 -6.50 -0.96 -8.36
N ALA A 38 -5.48 -0.73 -9.19
CA ALA A 38 -4.37 0.16 -8.87
C ALA A 38 -3.70 0.69 -10.13
N ALA A 39 -2.89 1.74 -9.99
CA ALA A 39 -2.05 2.23 -11.06
C ALA A 39 -0.83 1.31 -11.23
N PHE A 40 -0.81 0.54 -12.30
CA PHE A 40 0.35 -0.27 -12.71
C PHE A 40 1.11 0.36 -13.87
N ARG A 41 0.54 1.36 -14.53
CA ARG A 41 1.12 2.08 -15.67
C ARG A 41 1.04 3.60 -15.48
N GLY A 42 1.87 4.32 -16.23
CA GLY A 42 1.92 5.78 -16.23
C GLY A 42 2.70 6.37 -15.05
N SER A 43 2.50 7.67 -14.79
CA SER A 43 3.28 8.43 -13.80
C SER A 43 3.13 7.97 -12.35
N ALA A 44 2.13 7.14 -12.05
CA ALA A 44 1.89 6.57 -10.73
C ALA A 44 2.15 5.04 -10.65
N ALA A 45 2.75 4.45 -11.70
CA ALA A 45 2.96 3.01 -11.84
C ALA A 45 3.65 2.36 -10.63
N GLY A 46 4.61 3.07 -10.02
CA GLY A 46 5.33 2.59 -8.84
C GLY A 46 4.43 2.34 -7.63
N LEU A 47 3.33 3.08 -7.47
CA LEU A 47 2.45 2.95 -6.31
C LEU A 47 1.73 1.59 -6.31
N GLY A 48 1.09 1.24 -7.42
CA GLY A 48 0.40 -0.05 -7.56
C GLY A 48 1.37 -1.22 -7.61
N SER A 49 2.49 -1.06 -8.34
CA SER A 49 3.50 -2.10 -8.51
C SER A 49 4.11 -2.52 -7.18
N GLU A 50 4.57 -1.57 -6.37
CA GLU A 50 5.21 -1.90 -5.08
C GLU A 50 4.22 -2.45 -4.06
N LEU A 51 3.00 -1.90 -3.99
CA LEU A 51 1.97 -2.40 -3.09
C LEU A 51 1.59 -3.86 -3.43
N HIS A 52 1.44 -4.17 -4.71
CA HIS A 52 1.21 -5.52 -5.22
C HIS A 52 2.39 -6.46 -4.87
N ARG A 53 3.63 -6.03 -5.14
CA ARG A 53 4.82 -6.84 -4.90
C ARG A 53 4.96 -7.22 -3.42
N GLY A 54 4.76 -6.26 -2.51
CA GLY A 54 4.80 -6.53 -1.08
C GLY A 54 3.76 -7.54 -0.62
N ALA A 55 2.52 -7.42 -1.10
CA ALA A 55 1.47 -8.40 -0.81
C ALA A 55 1.78 -9.78 -1.38
N GLN A 56 2.28 -9.84 -2.61
CA GLN A 56 2.67 -11.08 -3.28
C GLN A 56 3.83 -11.80 -2.60
N ALA A 57 4.77 -11.09 -1.97
CA ALA A 57 5.83 -11.71 -1.18
C ALA A 57 5.25 -12.59 -0.06
N TYR A 58 4.24 -12.09 0.65
CA TYR A 58 3.60 -12.85 1.73
C TYR A 58 2.64 -13.92 1.21
N TYR A 59 1.80 -13.62 0.23
CA TYR A 59 0.90 -14.63 -0.36
C TYR A 59 1.67 -15.75 -1.04
N GLY A 60 2.79 -15.46 -1.69
CA GLY A 60 3.69 -16.43 -2.28
C GLY A 60 4.24 -17.42 -1.24
N GLU A 61 4.61 -16.92 -0.05
CA GLU A 61 5.06 -17.78 1.04
C GLU A 61 3.95 -18.69 1.56
N ILE A 62 2.74 -18.15 1.75
CA ILE A 62 1.57 -18.96 2.15
C ILE A 62 1.28 -20.05 1.11
N ASN A 63 1.30 -19.68 -0.17
CA ASN A 63 1.03 -20.61 -1.27
C ASN A 63 2.12 -21.71 -1.37
N ALA A 64 3.39 -21.35 -1.20
CA ALA A 64 4.51 -22.29 -1.20
C ALA A 64 4.41 -23.35 -0.07
N ARG A 65 3.74 -22.99 1.04
CA ARG A 65 3.45 -23.89 2.17
C ARG A 65 2.17 -24.70 2.00
N GLY A 66 1.56 -24.68 0.82
CA GLY A 66 0.33 -25.44 0.52
C GLY A 66 -0.96 -24.61 0.64
N GLY A 67 -0.84 -23.29 0.71
CA GLY A 67 -1.97 -22.38 0.77
C GLY A 67 -2.58 -22.24 2.16
N LEU A 68 -3.69 -21.54 2.23
CA LEU A 68 -4.47 -21.38 3.46
C LEU A 68 -5.64 -22.39 3.44
N PHE A 69 -5.63 -23.33 4.38
CA PHE A 69 -6.60 -24.46 4.40
C PHE A 69 -6.58 -25.29 3.09
N GLY A 70 -5.42 -25.45 2.47
CA GLY A 70 -5.27 -26.14 1.19
C GLY A 70 -5.71 -25.35 -0.05
N ARG A 71 -6.05 -24.07 0.13
CA ARG A 71 -6.46 -23.16 -0.95
C ARG A 71 -5.36 -22.14 -1.24
N SER A 72 -5.03 -21.94 -2.51
CA SER A 72 -4.12 -20.87 -2.90
C SER A 72 -4.77 -19.49 -2.76
N ILE A 73 -3.97 -18.47 -2.47
CA ILE A 73 -4.39 -17.08 -2.49
C ILE A 73 -3.96 -16.50 -3.83
N THR A 74 -4.90 -15.97 -4.60
CA THR A 74 -4.67 -15.40 -5.93
C THR A 74 -5.14 -13.95 -5.96
N VAL A 75 -4.27 -13.02 -6.37
CA VAL A 75 -4.64 -11.62 -6.60
C VAL A 75 -4.98 -11.40 -8.05
N ILE A 76 -6.20 -10.94 -8.30
CA ILE A 76 -6.67 -10.49 -9.60
C ILE A 76 -6.48 -8.98 -9.64
N ALA A 77 -5.38 -8.55 -10.26
CA ALA A 77 -5.00 -7.16 -10.36
C ALA A 77 -5.44 -6.58 -11.71
N LEU A 78 -6.01 -5.38 -11.68
CA LEU A 78 -6.43 -4.62 -12.85
C LEU A 78 -5.82 -3.22 -12.80
N ASP A 79 -5.31 -2.75 -13.95
CA ASP A 79 -4.77 -1.40 -14.08
C ASP A 79 -5.89 -0.36 -14.18
N ASP A 80 -5.80 0.70 -13.40
CA ASP A 80 -6.69 1.87 -13.51
C ASP A 80 -5.94 3.14 -13.97
N GLY A 81 -4.62 3.07 -14.15
CA GLY A 81 -3.80 4.21 -14.57
C GLY A 81 -3.95 5.42 -13.65
N TYR A 82 -4.32 5.20 -12.39
CA TYR A 82 -4.63 6.24 -11.40
C TYR A 82 -5.82 7.13 -11.83
N ASN A 83 -6.81 6.56 -12.54
CA ASN A 83 -8.01 7.25 -13.02
C ASN A 83 -9.28 6.64 -12.43
N PRO A 84 -10.27 7.48 -12.03
CA PRO A 84 -11.49 7.03 -11.37
C PRO A 84 -12.36 6.10 -12.23
N ASP A 85 -12.58 6.42 -13.51
CA ASP A 85 -13.49 5.68 -14.37
C ASP A 85 -13.01 4.24 -14.65
N PRO A 86 -11.74 3.98 -14.97
CA PRO A 86 -11.21 2.63 -14.99
C PRO A 86 -11.36 1.91 -13.64
N CYS A 87 -11.10 2.58 -12.51
CA CYS A 87 -11.25 1.98 -11.18
C CYS A 87 -12.68 1.52 -10.91
N ILE A 88 -13.70 2.31 -11.29
CA ILE A 88 -15.12 1.92 -11.21
C ILE A 88 -15.36 0.66 -12.04
N ARG A 89 -14.95 0.64 -13.31
CA ARG A 89 -15.12 -0.53 -14.19
C ARG A 89 -14.40 -1.77 -13.65
N ASN A 90 -13.19 -1.60 -13.16
CA ASN A 90 -12.42 -2.68 -12.53
C ASN A 90 -13.13 -3.23 -11.31
N THR A 91 -13.70 -2.37 -10.46
CA THR A 91 -14.46 -2.79 -9.27
C THR A 91 -15.67 -3.65 -9.65
N ILE A 92 -16.45 -3.23 -10.63
CA ILE A 92 -17.59 -4.00 -11.15
C ILE A 92 -17.10 -5.33 -11.75
N GLN A 93 -16.04 -5.32 -12.56
CA GLN A 93 -15.47 -6.54 -13.13
C GLN A 93 -15.03 -7.52 -12.04
N LEU A 94 -14.28 -7.05 -11.05
CA LEU A 94 -13.78 -7.88 -9.94
C LEU A 94 -14.90 -8.52 -9.15
N LEU A 95 -16.00 -7.80 -8.91
CA LEU A 95 -17.13 -8.30 -8.13
C LEU A 95 -18.07 -9.17 -8.95
N ASP A 96 -18.42 -8.77 -10.18
CA ASP A 96 -19.44 -9.44 -10.98
C ASP A 96 -18.91 -10.58 -11.84
N ARG A 97 -17.75 -10.42 -12.45
CA ARG A 97 -17.18 -11.41 -13.37
C ARG A 97 -16.19 -12.32 -12.67
N GLU A 98 -15.23 -11.71 -11.97
CA GLU A 98 -14.17 -12.42 -11.29
C GLU A 98 -14.62 -13.04 -9.96
N LYS A 99 -15.76 -12.59 -9.40
CA LYS A 99 -16.35 -13.09 -8.17
C LYS A 99 -15.33 -13.18 -7.03
N VAL A 100 -14.47 -12.15 -6.90
CA VAL A 100 -13.45 -12.11 -5.86
C VAL A 100 -14.06 -12.19 -4.47
N PHE A 101 -13.35 -12.83 -3.54
CA PHE A 101 -13.82 -12.99 -2.15
C PHE A 101 -13.82 -11.66 -1.40
N LEU A 102 -12.77 -10.86 -1.58
CA LEU A 102 -12.62 -9.51 -1.01
C LEU A 102 -11.87 -8.61 -1.98
N LEU A 103 -11.94 -7.30 -1.73
CA LEU A 103 -11.12 -6.29 -2.39
C LEU A 103 -9.95 -5.89 -1.48
N SER A 104 -8.79 -5.61 -2.06
CA SER A 104 -7.62 -5.15 -1.30
C SER A 104 -6.71 -4.25 -2.12
N ASN A 105 -5.90 -3.44 -1.41
CA ASN A 105 -4.80 -2.69 -2.01
C ASN A 105 -5.21 -1.74 -3.15
N TYR A 106 -6.42 -1.16 -3.09
CA TYR A 106 -6.82 -0.11 -4.00
C TYR A 106 -5.94 1.13 -3.83
N VAL A 107 -5.45 1.68 -4.92
CA VAL A 107 -4.52 2.81 -4.89
C VAL A 107 -5.20 4.11 -5.25
N GLY A 108 -5.13 5.07 -4.32
CA GLY A 108 -5.46 6.46 -4.58
C GLY A 108 -6.81 6.94 -4.05
N THR A 109 -6.82 8.19 -3.62
CA THR A 109 -8.03 8.86 -3.14
C THR A 109 -9.03 9.11 -4.27
N PRO A 110 -8.63 9.70 -5.44
CA PRO A 110 -9.58 9.99 -6.50
C PRO A 110 -10.22 8.73 -7.08
N THR A 111 -9.49 7.63 -7.17
CA THR A 111 -9.93 6.32 -7.65
C THR A 111 -10.89 5.68 -6.65
N LEU A 112 -10.44 5.47 -5.41
CA LEU A 112 -11.25 4.83 -4.38
C LEU A 112 -12.52 5.60 -4.06
N THR A 113 -12.45 6.93 -3.89
CA THR A 113 -13.64 7.74 -3.55
C THR A 113 -14.76 7.56 -4.58
N ARG A 114 -14.43 7.35 -5.84
CA ARG A 114 -15.41 7.11 -6.91
C ARG A 114 -15.88 5.64 -6.98
N ALA A 115 -15.08 4.70 -6.48
CA ALA A 115 -15.46 3.29 -6.38
C ALA A 115 -16.29 2.97 -5.12
N LEU A 116 -16.20 3.79 -4.05
CA LEU A 116 -16.93 3.55 -2.80
C LEU A 116 -18.44 3.34 -2.97
N PRO A 117 -19.18 4.14 -3.79
CA PRO A 117 -20.61 3.90 -4.02
C PRO A 117 -20.89 2.52 -4.62
N VAL A 118 -20.00 2.03 -5.52
CA VAL A 118 -20.13 0.69 -6.11
C VAL A 118 -19.89 -0.36 -5.03
N ILE A 119 -18.79 -0.25 -4.27
CA ILE A 119 -18.48 -1.21 -3.18
C ILE A 119 -19.65 -1.29 -2.18
N LYS A 120 -20.27 -0.15 -1.85
CA LYS A 120 -21.40 -0.09 -0.94
C LYS A 120 -22.61 -0.87 -1.45
N GLN A 121 -22.88 -0.91 -2.77
CA GLN A 121 -23.97 -1.70 -3.34
C GLN A 121 -23.84 -3.21 -3.10
N TYR A 122 -22.62 -3.69 -2.80
CA TYR A 122 -22.35 -5.09 -2.43
C TYR A 122 -22.28 -5.31 -0.90
N GLY A 123 -22.72 -4.33 -0.12
CA GLY A 123 -22.74 -4.39 1.35
C GLY A 123 -23.52 -5.58 1.89
N ASP A 124 -24.70 -5.87 1.32
CA ASP A 124 -25.54 -7.02 1.70
C ASP A 124 -24.87 -8.37 1.40
N GLN A 125 -23.89 -8.38 0.50
CA GLN A 125 -23.05 -9.56 0.23
C GLN A 125 -21.83 -9.61 1.13
N HIS A 126 -21.71 -8.72 2.12
CA HIS A 126 -20.57 -8.58 3.02
C HIS A 126 -19.23 -8.42 2.31
N VAL A 127 -19.20 -7.79 1.13
CA VAL A 127 -17.96 -7.43 0.46
C VAL A 127 -17.26 -6.35 1.26
N VAL A 128 -15.97 -6.56 1.51
CA VAL A 128 -15.11 -5.59 2.18
C VAL A 128 -13.88 -5.25 1.34
N LEU A 129 -13.36 -4.04 1.54
CA LEU A 129 -12.06 -3.59 1.05
C LEU A 129 -11.09 -3.47 2.23
N VAL A 130 -9.95 -4.14 2.16
CA VAL A 130 -8.94 -4.15 3.23
C VAL A 130 -7.62 -3.58 2.72
N GLY A 131 -7.01 -2.67 3.50
CA GLY A 131 -5.67 -2.17 3.23
C GLY A 131 -5.56 -1.30 1.99
N ASN A 132 -6.52 -0.42 1.75
CA ASN A 132 -6.46 0.56 0.67
C ASN A 132 -5.29 1.55 0.87
N PHE A 133 -4.58 1.86 -0.21
CA PHE A 133 -3.46 2.80 -0.23
C PHE A 133 -3.99 4.23 -0.43
N THR A 134 -4.63 4.76 0.59
CA THR A 134 -5.05 6.16 0.75
C THR A 134 -5.41 6.46 2.19
N GLY A 135 -4.99 7.64 2.68
CA GLY A 135 -5.28 8.13 4.03
C GLY A 135 -6.50 9.07 4.10
N ALA A 136 -7.31 9.19 3.05
CA ALA A 136 -8.44 10.10 3.00
C ALA A 136 -9.57 9.73 3.97
N GLN A 137 -10.47 10.68 4.25
CA GLN A 137 -11.58 10.51 5.21
C GLN A 137 -12.78 9.73 4.65
N PRO A 138 -13.22 9.88 3.38
CA PRO A 138 -14.50 9.32 2.95
C PRO A 138 -14.70 7.84 3.27
N GLN A 139 -13.66 7.00 3.15
CA GLN A 139 -13.73 5.57 3.45
C GLN A 139 -13.66 5.25 4.95
N ARG A 140 -13.47 6.25 5.80
CA ARG A 140 -13.35 6.13 7.27
C ARG A 140 -14.60 6.59 8.02
N GLU A 141 -15.55 7.15 7.29
CA GLU A 141 -16.77 7.75 7.83
C GLU A 141 -18.00 7.18 7.12
N ALA A 142 -19.18 7.36 7.73
CA ALA A 142 -20.43 7.04 7.07
C ALA A 142 -20.56 7.80 5.73
N PRO A 143 -21.11 7.21 4.70
CA PRO A 143 -21.80 5.93 4.68
C PRO A 143 -20.93 4.72 4.24
N TYR A 144 -19.59 4.83 4.23
CA TYR A 144 -18.69 3.83 3.62
C TYR A 144 -17.82 3.06 4.62
N VAL A 145 -17.75 3.53 5.87
CA VAL A 145 -16.89 2.93 6.91
C VAL A 145 -17.12 1.43 7.08
N ASP A 146 -18.37 0.98 6.94
CA ASP A 146 -18.74 -0.42 7.14
C ASP A 146 -18.07 -1.39 6.17
N GLN A 147 -17.74 -0.94 4.95
CA GLN A 147 -17.14 -1.79 3.93
C GLN A 147 -15.63 -1.68 3.85
N VAL A 148 -14.98 -0.74 4.59
CA VAL A 148 -13.56 -0.46 4.40
C VAL A 148 -12.78 -0.59 5.68
N PHE A 149 -11.79 -1.48 5.69
CA PHE A 149 -10.84 -1.68 6.77
C PHE A 149 -9.50 -1.02 6.41
N ASN A 150 -9.24 0.13 7.02
CA ASN A 150 -8.06 0.93 6.77
C ASN A 150 -6.91 0.48 7.68
N VAL A 151 -5.88 -0.16 7.14
CA VAL A 151 -4.72 -0.59 7.93
C VAL A 151 -3.90 0.62 8.39
N ARG A 152 -3.67 1.57 7.51
CA ARG A 152 -2.80 2.75 7.68
C ARG A 152 -3.45 3.92 8.44
N ALA A 153 -2.63 4.81 8.98
CA ALA A 153 -3.04 6.12 9.49
C ALA A 153 -3.69 7.00 8.40
N SER A 154 -4.48 7.97 8.81
CA SER A 154 -5.13 8.93 7.91
C SER A 154 -4.22 10.09 7.53
N TYR A 155 -4.50 10.76 6.40
CA TYR A 155 -3.79 12.00 6.03
C TYR A 155 -3.96 13.10 7.07
N ARG A 156 -5.10 13.16 7.76
CA ARG A 156 -5.28 14.10 8.88
C ARG A 156 -4.25 13.84 9.98
N GLN A 157 -3.99 12.58 10.33
CA GLN A 157 -2.98 12.22 11.32
C GLN A 157 -1.56 12.50 10.82
N GLU A 158 -1.23 12.13 9.58
CA GLU A 158 0.08 12.44 8.98
C GLU A 158 0.35 13.94 8.96
N MET A 159 -0.61 14.74 8.47
CA MET A 159 -0.45 16.20 8.37
C MET A 159 -0.43 16.87 9.75
N ALA A 160 -1.25 16.41 10.70
CA ALA A 160 -1.20 16.92 12.07
C ALA A 160 0.18 16.67 12.71
N ALA A 161 0.73 15.47 12.50
CA ALA A 161 2.04 15.11 13.02
C ALA A 161 3.18 15.90 12.33
N LEU A 162 3.12 16.12 11.01
CA LEU A 162 4.07 16.96 10.29
C LEU A 162 4.02 18.42 10.75
N VAL A 163 2.83 19.01 10.83
CA VAL A 163 2.64 20.39 11.32
C VAL A 163 3.18 20.52 12.74
N GLU A 164 2.89 19.57 13.63
CA GLU A 164 3.41 19.56 15.02
C GLU A 164 4.94 19.60 15.03
N ARG A 165 5.60 18.71 14.28
CA ARG A 165 7.06 18.61 14.26
C ARG A 165 7.73 19.85 13.69
N PHE A 166 7.23 20.37 12.56
CA PHE A 166 7.76 21.62 12.00
C PHE A 166 7.50 22.82 12.88
N TRP A 167 6.33 22.86 13.56
CA TRP A 167 6.02 23.92 14.53
C TRP A 167 6.97 23.90 15.72
N GLN A 168 7.27 22.74 16.28
CA GLN A 168 8.27 22.55 17.33
C GLN A 168 9.69 22.94 16.87
N ALA A 169 10.02 22.70 15.62
CA ALA A 169 11.27 23.11 14.99
C ALA A 169 11.34 24.63 14.66
N GLY A 170 10.28 25.40 14.96
CA GLY A 170 10.24 26.84 14.81
C GLY A 170 9.51 27.40 13.59
N ALA A 171 9.03 26.56 12.67
CA ALA A 171 8.27 27.02 11.50
C ALA A 171 6.90 27.58 11.92
N ARG A 172 6.49 28.68 11.30
CA ARG A 172 5.21 29.33 11.54
C ARG A 172 4.41 29.57 10.25
N ARG A 173 5.06 29.62 9.10
CA ARG A 173 4.47 29.92 7.78
C ARG A 173 4.52 28.67 6.91
N PHE A 174 3.36 28.00 6.81
CA PHE A 174 3.19 26.75 6.10
C PHE A 174 2.59 26.99 4.73
N GLY A 175 3.31 26.65 3.66
CA GLY A 175 2.78 26.53 2.31
C GLY A 175 2.31 25.11 2.03
N VAL A 176 1.39 24.95 1.08
CA VAL A 176 0.96 23.64 0.60
C VAL A 176 1.08 23.52 -0.91
N TYR A 177 1.60 22.38 -1.36
CA TYR A 177 1.66 22.00 -2.77
C TYR A 177 0.92 20.69 -2.97
N TYR A 178 -0.09 20.67 -3.85
CA TYR A 178 -0.94 19.51 -3.93
C TYR A 178 -1.54 19.22 -5.30
N GLN A 179 -1.84 17.93 -5.53
CA GLN A 179 -2.60 17.48 -6.69
C GLN A 179 -4.02 18.05 -6.65
N ILE A 180 -4.47 18.70 -7.73
CA ILE A 180 -5.77 19.43 -7.77
C ILE A 180 -6.96 18.48 -7.89
N ASP A 181 -7.13 17.58 -6.91
CA ASP A 181 -8.26 16.63 -6.82
C ASP A 181 -8.61 16.27 -5.37
N ALA A 182 -9.38 15.18 -5.18
CA ALA A 182 -9.80 14.73 -3.85
C ALA A 182 -8.61 14.36 -2.95
N TYR A 183 -7.49 13.89 -3.51
CA TYR A 183 -6.30 13.55 -2.73
C TYR A 183 -5.65 14.81 -2.15
N GLY A 184 -5.33 15.77 -3.01
CA GLY A 184 -4.71 17.01 -2.56
C GLY A 184 -5.59 17.76 -1.55
N ARG A 185 -6.90 17.87 -1.82
CA ARG A 185 -7.84 18.50 -0.87
C ARG A 185 -7.87 17.78 0.49
N SER A 186 -7.74 16.45 0.51
CA SER A 186 -7.74 15.70 1.77
C SER A 186 -6.49 15.98 2.62
N GLY A 187 -5.32 16.12 1.98
CA GLY A 187 -4.10 16.53 2.69
C GLY A 187 -4.15 17.97 3.16
N THR A 188 -4.59 18.89 2.29
CA THR A 188 -4.74 20.32 2.63
C THR A 188 -5.73 20.53 3.78
N ASP A 189 -6.86 19.78 3.84
CA ASP A 189 -7.77 19.78 5.01
C ASP A 189 -7.04 19.38 6.29
N GLY A 190 -6.17 18.38 6.23
CA GLY A 190 -5.35 17.97 7.37
C GLY A 190 -4.41 19.06 7.88
N VAL A 191 -3.72 19.77 6.96
CA VAL A 191 -2.87 20.93 7.30
C VAL A 191 -3.69 22.05 7.90
N ALA A 192 -4.80 22.43 7.24
CA ALA A 192 -5.65 23.54 7.69
C ALA A 192 -6.19 23.30 9.12
N ARG A 193 -6.65 22.06 9.41
CA ARG A 193 -7.11 21.68 10.76
C ARG A 193 -6.00 21.77 11.80
N ALA A 194 -4.82 21.27 11.48
CA ALA A 194 -3.67 21.27 12.40
C ALA A 194 -3.19 22.70 12.70
N LEU A 195 -3.21 23.59 11.71
CA LEU A 195 -2.87 25.01 11.88
C LEU A 195 -3.96 25.78 12.63
N ALA A 196 -5.25 25.52 12.34
CA ALA A 196 -6.37 26.16 13.03
C ALA A 196 -6.34 25.91 14.55
N ALA A 197 -5.94 24.71 14.96
CA ALA A 197 -5.73 24.39 16.39
C ALA A 197 -4.62 25.23 17.06
N ARG A 198 -3.83 25.97 16.27
CA ARG A 198 -2.75 26.88 16.69
C ARG A 198 -3.03 28.35 16.35
N ASN A 199 -4.27 28.68 15.99
CA ASN A 199 -4.66 30.00 15.49
C ASN A 199 -3.82 30.48 14.29
N ALA A 200 -3.36 29.53 13.46
CA ALA A 200 -2.57 29.79 12.26
C ALA A 200 -3.32 29.35 11.00
N LYS A 201 -2.84 29.77 9.85
CA LYS A 201 -3.41 29.46 8.52
C LYS A 201 -2.32 29.05 7.55
N ILE A 202 -2.70 28.37 6.48
CA ILE A 202 -1.86 28.18 5.30
C ILE A 202 -1.57 29.55 4.69
N VAL A 203 -0.28 29.85 4.45
CA VAL A 203 0.15 31.18 3.94
C VAL A 203 0.17 31.25 2.42
N ALA A 204 0.35 30.12 1.74
CA ALA A 204 0.37 30.02 0.28
C ALA A 204 -0.02 28.63 -0.19
N GLU A 205 -0.68 28.57 -1.34
CA GLU A 205 -1.10 27.31 -1.97
C GLU A 205 -0.67 27.29 -3.43
N ALA A 206 -0.20 26.13 -3.89
CA ALA A 206 0.01 25.86 -5.30
C ALA A 206 -0.39 24.43 -5.65
N THR A 207 -0.79 24.21 -6.89
CA THR A 207 -1.35 22.93 -7.34
C THR A 207 -0.69 22.43 -8.61
N TYR A 208 -0.87 21.13 -8.86
CA TYR A 208 -0.54 20.51 -10.13
C TYR A 208 -1.65 19.54 -10.56
N VAL A 209 -1.70 19.24 -11.86
CA VAL A 209 -2.68 18.29 -12.43
C VAL A 209 -2.22 16.87 -12.22
N ARG A 210 -3.13 15.97 -11.82
CA ARG A 210 -2.85 14.54 -11.66
C ARG A 210 -2.15 13.97 -12.91
N ASN A 211 -1.27 13.01 -12.68
CA ASN A 211 -0.43 12.36 -13.69
C ASN A 211 0.68 13.25 -14.29
N ALA A 212 0.98 14.39 -13.65
CA ALA A 212 2.17 15.18 -14.00
C ALA A 212 3.43 14.31 -13.98
N LYS A 213 4.34 14.60 -14.90
CA LYS A 213 5.63 13.91 -15.04
C LYS A 213 6.73 14.65 -14.31
N PHE A 214 7.81 13.92 -14.00
CA PHE A 214 8.95 14.50 -13.29
C PHE A 214 9.63 15.64 -14.06
N GLU A 215 9.58 15.63 -15.38
CA GLU A 215 10.20 16.63 -16.26
C GLU A 215 9.39 17.93 -16.36
N GLU A 216 8.14 17.95 -15.92
CA GLU A 216 7.27 19.13 -16.02
C GLU A 216 7.79 20.30 -15.19
N ASP A 217 7.72 21.49 -15.74
CA ASP A 217 8.15 22.72 -15.07
C ASP A 217 7.13 23.15 -14.00
N MET A 218 7.59 23.26 -12.75
CA MET A 218 6.80 23.70 -11.61
C MET A 218 7.24 25.08 -11.09
N SER A 219 7.93 25.86 -11.91
CA SER A 219 8.48 27.19 -11.53
C SER A 219 7.40 28.16 -11.07
N ILE A 220 6.20 28.14 -11.66
CA ILE A 220 5.06 28.97 -11.24
C ILE A 220 4.63 28.61 -9.81
N ALA A 221 4.53 27.31 -9.49
CA ALA A 221 4.18 26.86 -8.15
C ALA A 221 5.27 27.24 -7.13
N VAL A 222 6.54 27.06 -7.50
CA VAL A 222 7.69 27.47 -6.68
C VAL A 222 7.64 28.98 -6.39
N LYS A 223 7.40 29.80 -7.41
CA LYS A 223 7.29 31.28 -7.27
C LYS A 223 6.16 31.65 -6.32
N ALA A 224 4.96 31.10 -6.51
CA ALA A 224 3.79 31.41 -5.69
C ALA A 224 4.02 31.10 -4.20
N LEU A 225 4.59 29.91 -3.90
CA LEU A 225 4.87 29.48 -2.53
C LEU A 225 6.01 30.29 -1.87
N ARG A 226 7.03 30.64 -2.63
CA ARG A 226 8.15 31.46 -2.15
C ARG A 226 7.74 32.89 -1.88
N GLU A 227 7.02 33.54 -2.80
CA GLU A 227 6.50 34.91 -2.64
C GLU A 227 5.45 35.00 -1.53
N GLY A 228 4.65 33.92 -1.32
CA GLY A 228 3.75 33.77 -0.17
C GLY A 228 4.45 33.59 1.17
N GLY A 229 5.79 33.55 1.18
CA GLY A 229 6.61 33.53 2.40
C GLY A 229 6.61 32.20 3.13
N SER A 230 6.45 31.07 2.43
CA SER A 230 6.47 29.73 3.03
C SER A 230 7.85 29.42 3.64
N GLU A 231 7.88 29.04 4.92
CA GLU A 231 9.04 28.54 5.67
C GLU A 231 9.20 27.03 5.57
N VAL A 232 8.12 26.33 5.23
CA VAL A 232 8.04 24.89 4.94
C VAL A 232 6.94 24.66 3.93
N VAL A 233 7.10 23.69 3.05
CA VAL A 233 6.06 23.27 2.10
C VAL A 233 5.65 21.85 2.38
N LEU A 234 4.36 21.65 2.69
CA LEU A 234 3.76 20.34 2.86
C LEU A 234 3.08 19.90 1.56
N CYS A 235 3.52 18.77 1.02
CA CYS A 235 3.09 18.27 -0.28
C CYS A 235 2.09 17.12 -0.15
N THR A 236 1.05 17.15 -0.98
CA THR A 236 0.06 16.06 -1.12
C THR A 236 -0.05 15.68 -2.59
N GLY A 237 0.80 14.76 -3.03
CA GLY A 237 0.90 14.37 -4.43
C GLY A 237 1.65 13.07 -4.64
N ALA A 238 1.68 12.59 -5.89
CA ALA A 238 2.43 11.41 -6.30
C ALA A 238 3.89 11.77 -6.63
N TYR A 239 4.76 10.76 -6.60
CA TYR A 239 6.22 10.92 -6.66
C TYR A 239 6.74 11.70 -7.86
N GLN A 240 6.13 11.60 -9.04
CA GLN A 240 6.60 12.36 -10.20
C GLN A 240 6.27 13.85 -10.07
N GLY A 241 5.01 14.21 -9.74
CA GLY A 241 4.59 15.60 -9.59
C GLY A 241 5.26 16.30 -8.40
N CYS A 242 5.39 15.62 -7.26
CA CYS A 242 6.13 16.15 -6.11
C CYS A 242 7.63 16.23 -6.36
N GLY A 243 8.21 15.25 -7.04
CA GLY A 243 9.62 15.27 -7.46
C GLY A 243 9.92 16.40 -8.42
N ALA A 244 9.01 16.68 -9.38
CA ALA A 244 9.10 17.83 -10.29
C ALA A 244 9.12 19.17 -9.52
N PHE A 245 8.26 19.30 -8.50
CA PHE A 245 8.25 20.48 -7.63
C PHE A 245 9.56 20.62 -6.84
N VAL A 246 10.04 19.55 -6.19
CA VAL A 246 11.31 19.57 -5.46
C VAL A 246 12.44 19.96 -6.40
N ARG A 247 12.54 19.34 -7.58
CA ARG A 247 13.52 19.68 -8.60
C ARG A 247 13.46 21.17 -8.97
N SER A 248 12.29 21.68 -9.33
CA SER A 248 12.11 23.09 -9.72
C SER A 248 12.44 24.05 -8.59
N ALA A 249 12.12 23.72 -7.33
CA ALA A 249 12.49 24.52 -6.16
C ALA A 249 14.02 24.59 -6.00
N ARG A 250 14.72 23.47 -6.14
CA ARG A 250 16.20 23.42 -6.04
C ARG A 250 16.87 24.13 -7.23
N ASP A 251 16.32 24.01 -8.44
CA ASP A 251 16.79 24.75 -9.62
C ASP A 251 16.66 26.26 -9.44
N ALA A 252 15.61 26.73 -8.81
CA ALA A 252 15.40 28.12 -8.43
C ALA A 252 16.25 28.59 -7.23
N GLY A 253 17.15 27.78 -6.70
CA GLY A 253 17.96 28.08 -5.53
C GLY A 253 17.17 28.16 -4.21
N TRP A 254 15.94 27.63 -4.17
CA TRP A 254 15.11 27.67 -2.97
C TRP A 254 15.28 26.40 -2.14
N ALA A 255 16.02 26.53 -1.03
CA ALA A 255 16.35 25.42 -0.13
C ALA A 255 15.32 25.24 1.01
N VAL A 256 14.07 25.62 0.79
CA VAL A 256 12.99 25.45 1.78
C VAL A 256 12.85 23.97 2.15
N PRO A 257 12.58 23.65 3.44
CA PRO A 257 12.16 22.31 3.82
C PRO A 257 10.87 21.90 3.09
N ILE A 258 10.90 20.72 2.47
CA ILE A 258 9.76 20.16 1.77
C ILE A 258 9.42 18.81 2.41
N SER A 259 8.14 18.58 2.67
CA SER A 259 7.68 17.34 3.25
C SER A 259 6.49 16.77 2.48
N ASN A 260 6.49 15.46 2.31
CA ASN A 260 5.40 14.76 1.64
C ASN A 260 4.76 13.75 2.59
N VAL A 261 3.46 13.50 2.41
CA VAL A 261 2.81 12.36 3.07
C VAL A 261 3.23 11.03 2.43
N SER A 262 3.11 9.95 3.18
CA SER A 262 3.55 8.59 2.81
C SER A 262 3.10 8.11 1.42
N PHE A 263 1.92 8.52 0.97
CA PHE A 263 1.38 8.16 -0.35
C PHE A 263 2.25 8.65 -1.52
N VAL A 264 3.12 9.63 -1.30
CA VAL A 264 3.99 10.16 -2.38
C VAL A 264 4.76 9.06 -3.11
N GLY A 265 5.11 7.99 -2.44
CA GLY A 265 6.04 6.98 -2.95
C GLY A 265 7.49 7.45 -2.79
N SER A 266 7.90 7.59 -1.53
CA SER A 266 9.18 8.21 -1.14
C SER A 266 10.38 7.64 -1.88
N ASP A 267 10.45 6.30 -2.02
CA ASP A 267 11.59 5.62 -2.65
C ASP A 267 11.67 5.92 -4.16
N ALA A 268 10.53 5.89 -4.85
CA ALA A 268 10.46 6.23 -6.27
C ALA A 268 10.82 7.71 -6.51
N MET A 269 10.34 8.62 -5.66
CA MET A 269 10.68 10.05 -5.73
C MET A 269 12.19 10.27 -5.50
N LEU A 270 12.76 9.64 -4.49
CA LEU A 270 14.20 9.73 -4.19
C LEU A 270 15.02 9.24 -5.37
N GLY A 271 14.66 8.10 -5.96
CA GLY A 271 15.34 7.56 -7.14
C GLY A 271 15.38 8.55 -8.32
N LEU A 272 14.27 9.25 -8.58
CA LEU A 272 14.20 10.29 -9.62
C LEU A 272 15.12 11.47 -9.29
N LEU A 273 15.06 11.99 -8.05
CA LEU A 273 15.84 13.14 -7.62
C LEU A 273 17.35 12.83 -7.62
N VAL A 274 17.74 11.67 -7.11
CA VAL A 274 19.16 11.22 -7.09
C VAL A 274 19.69 11.02 -8.52
N LYS A 275 18.93 10.34 -9.38
CA LYS A 275 19.30 10.16 -10.80
C LYS A 275 19.50 11.51 -11.49
N HIS A 276 18.57 12.43 -11.31
CA HIS A 276 18.64 13.78 -11.87
C HIS A 276 19.83 14.57 -11.30
N GLY A 277 20.02 14.50 -9.99
CA GLY A 277 21.12 15.16 -9.29
C GLY A 277 22.49 14.71 -9.77
N ARG A 278 22.69 13.39 -9.93
CA ARG A 278 23.93 12.84 -10.50
C ARG A 278 24.20 13.36 -11.92
N ALA A 279 23.16 13.45 -12.76
CA ALA A 279 23.29 13.98 -14.12
C ALA A 279 23.60 15.49 -14.16
N LYS A 280 23.23 16.24 -13.12
CA LYS A 280 23.46 17.69 -13.01
C LYS A 280 24.63 18.08 -12.11
N GLY A 281 25.29 17.13 -11.43
CA GLY A 281 26.34 17.40 -10.45
C GLY A 281 25.84 18.20 -9.22
N ARG A 282 24.57 18.01 -8.82
CA ARG A 282 23.92 18.79 -7.76
C ARG A 282 23.02 17.94 -6.88
N ASP A 283 22.95 18.27 -5.58
CA ASP A 283 22.01 17.66 -4.66
C ASP A 283 20.61 18.30 -4.76
N TYR A 284 19.60 17.48 -5.03
CA TYR A 284 18.19 17.84 -5.07
C TYR A 284 17.41 17.34 -3.84
N THR A 285 18.05 16.61 -2.94
CA THR A 285 17.41 15.93 -1.81
C THR A 285 17.53 16.66 -0.48
N ARG A 286 18.29 17.73 -0.46
CA ARG A 286 18.51 18.55 0.74
C ARG A 286 17.20 19.03 1.36
N ALA A 287 17.08 18.98 2.69
CA ALA A 287 15.91 19.38 3.47
C ALA A 287 14.59 18.71 3.01
N LEU A 288 14.67 17.46 2.55
CA LEU A 288 13.53 16.65 2.18
C LEU A 288 13.19 15.69 3.33
N ILE A 289 11.98 15.83 3.87
CA ILE A 289 11.47 15.04 5.00
C ILE A 289 10.11 14.50 4.63
N ASN A 290 9.88 13.19 4.79
CA ASN A 290 8.59 12.59 4.48
C ASN A 290 8.00 11.89 5.71
N SER A 291 6.65 11.91 5.83
CA SER A 291 5.97 10.98 6.73
C SER A 291 5.86 9.60 6.11
N GLN A 292 5.80 8.59 6.97
CA GLN A 292 5.53 7.20 6.61
C GLN A 292 4.47 6.63 7.56
N VAL A 293 3.75 5.61 7.12
CA VAL A 293 2.73 4.92 7.93
C VAL A 293 3.16 3.49 8.32
N VAL A 294 4.34 3.11 7.90
CA VAL A 294 5.07 1.90 8.31
C VAL A 294 6.47 2.30 8.76
N PRO A 295 7.13 1.51 9.62
CA PRO A 295 8.50 1.80 10.05
C PRO A 295 9.49 1.73 8.88
N SER A 296 10.75 2.10 9.15
CA SER A 296 11.80 1.92 8.16
C SER A 296 11.94 0.45 7.78
N TYR A 297 11.98 0.18 6.48
CA TYR A 297 12.27 -1.16 5.97
C TYR A 297 13.72 -1.60 6.19
N ASP A 298 14.57 -0.73 6.72
CA ASP A 298 15.93 -1.02 7.16
C ASP A 298 16.04 -1.26 8.68
N ASP A 299 14.94 -1.12 9.43
CA ASP A 299 14.91 -1.41 10.87
C ASP A 299 14.83 -2.91 11.14
N THR A 300 15.99 -3.56 11.13
CA THR A 300 16.12 -5.01 11.38
C THR A 300 15.94 -5.40 12.85
N ALA A 301 15.72 -4.47 13.76
CA ALA A 301 15.28 -4.77 15.13
C ALA A 301 13.80 -5.22 15.16
N LEU A 302 13.04 -4.92 14.12
CA LEU A 302 11.63 -5.27 14.00
C LEU A 302 11.45 -6.61 13.26
N PRO A 303 10.94 -7.66 13.93
CA PRO A 303 10.83 -9.00 13.32
C PRO A 303 9.95 -9.03 12.06
N GLY A 304 8.91 -8.20 11.99
CA GLY A 304 8.07 -8.08 10.78
C GLY A 304 8.82 -7.47 9.60
N VAL A 305 9.77 -6.56 9.85
CA VAL A 305 10.64 -6.01 8.81
C VAL A 305 11.65 -7.04 8.33
N VAL A 306 12.22 -7.82 9.25
CA VAL A 306 13.13 -8.94 8.91
C VAL A 306 12.42 -9.96 8.03
N GLU A 307 11.20 -10.37 8.40
CA GLU A 307 10.39 -11.30 7.62
C GLU A 307 10.07 -10.72 6.23
N TYR A 308 9.61 -9.47 6.16
CA TYR A 308 9.32 -8.78 4.90
C TYR A 308 10.53 -8.83 3.94
N ARG A 309 11.72 -8.44 4.42
CA ARG A 309 12.94 -8.44 3.59
C ARG A 309 13.28 -9.83 3.10
N ALA A 310 13.24 -10.82 3.99
CA ALA A 310 13.52 -12.22 3.65
C ALA A 310 12.55 -12.75 2.58
N LEU A 311 11.26 -12.40 2.66
CA LEU A 311 10.26 -12.81 1.68
C LEU A 311 10.39 -12.07 0.34
N MET A 312 10.72 -10.78 0.36
CA MET A 312 11.02 -10.03 -0.86
C MET A 312 12.23 -10.61 -1.59
N ASP A 313 13.30 -10.96 -0.86
CA ASP A 313 14.50 -11.57 -1.43
C ASP A 313 14.22 -13.00 -1.95
N LYS A 314 13.47 -13.81 -1.20
CA LYS A 314 13.14 -15.19 -1.55
C LYS A 314 12.25 -15.28 -2.79
N HIS A 315 11.17 -14.51 -2.83
CA HIS A 315 10.14 -14.63 -3.87
C HIS A 315 10.37 -13.67 -5.03
N ASN A 316 11.11 -12.57 -4.82
CA ASN A 316 11.33 -11.50 -5.80
C ASN A 316 10.08 -11.23 -6.66
N PRO A 317 8.93 -10.91 -6.02
CA PRO A 317 7.65 -10.87 -6.71
C PRO A 317 7.66 -9.83 -7.82
N GLN A 318 7.07 -10.18 -8.96
CA GLN A 318 6.96 -9.31 -10.12
C GLN A 318 5.50 -8.91 -10.34
N VAL A 319 5.30 -7.76 -10.95
CA VAL A 319 4.00 -7.38 -11.51
C VAL A 319 3.72 -8.28 -12.72
N PRO A 320 2.48 -8.79 -12.89
CA PRO A 320 2.11 -9.53 -14.08
C PRO A 320 2.54 -8.80 -15.36
N GLU A 321 3.09 -9.52 -16.33
CA GLU A 321 3.65 -8.93 -17.54
C GLU A 321 2.65 -8.02 -18.27
N ALA A 322 1.40 -8.45 -18.35
CA ALA A 322 0.32 -7.68 -18.96
C ALA A 322 0.03 -6.33 -18.27
N LEU A 323 0.48 -6.12 -17.03
CA LEU A 323 0.29 -4.89 -16.26
C LEU A 323 1.57 -4.06 -16.13
N ARG A 324 2.73 -4.63 -16.48
CA ARG A 324 4.03 -4.00 -16.25
C ARG A 324 4.20 -2.71 -17.05
N ASP A 325 4.62 -1.65 -16.36
CA ASP A 325 5.14 -0.44 -16.99
C ASP A 325 6.65 -0.60 -17.20
N THR A 326 7.11 -0.52 -18.44
CA THR A 326 8.53 -0.71 -18.78
C THR A 326 9.41 0.48 -18.37
N ALA A 327 8.81 1.64 -18.09
CA ALA A 327 9.53 2.81 -17.63
C ALA A 327 9.74 2.81 -16.09
N TYR A 328 9.01 1.97 -15.36
CA TYR A 328 9.16 1.84 -13.91
C TYR A 328 10.11 0.70 -13.55
N VAL A 329 11.11 1.01 -12.74
CA VAL A 329 12.05 0.00 -12.20
C VAL A 329 11.63 -0.33 -10.76
N PRO A 330 11.23 -1.58 -10.47
CA PRO A 330 10.85 -2.00 -9.14
C PRO A 330 11.98 -1.81 -8.12
N GLN A 331 11.61 -1.38 -6.92
CA GLN A 331 12.55 -1.20 -5.82
C GLN A 331 12.86 -2.55 -5.15
N LYS A 332 14.08 -2.75 -4.65
CA LYS A 332 14.39 -3.96 -3.88
C LYS A 332 13.50 -4.05 -2.65
N TYR A 333 13.46 -2.97 -1.88
CA TYR A 333 12.56 -2.73 -0.74
C TYR A 333 11.98 -1.33 -0.87
N SER A 334 10.79 -1.11 -0.32
CA SER A 334 10.18 0.22 -0.28
C SER A 334 9.14 0.31 0.84
N PHE A 335 8.82 1.53 1.28
CA PHE A 335 7.74 1.74 2.25
C PHE A 335 6.40 1.21 1.73
N ILE A 336 6.15 1.36 0.43
CA ILE A 336 4.91 0.91 -0.20
C ILE A 336 4.84 -0.63 -0.23
N SER A 337 5.93 -1.31 -0.58
CA SER A 337 5.90 -2.79 -0.58
C SER A 337 5.86 -3.35 0.84
N LEU A 338 6.46 -2.69 1.84
CA LEU A 338 6.28 -3.04 3.24
C LEU A 338 4.80 -2.89 3.67
N GLU A 339 4.12 -1.80 3.25
CA GLU A 339 2.69 -1.62 3.53
C GLU A 339 1.84 -2.72 2.84
N GLY A 340 2.15 -3.08 1.60
CA GLY A 340 1.50 -4.19 0.90
C GLY A 340 1.65 -5.53 1.63
N TYR A 341 2.85 -5.80 2.15
CA TYR A 341 3.13 -6.98 2.98
C TYR A 341 2.33 -6.96 4.29
N VAL A 342 2.27 -5.82 4.98
CA VAL A 342 1.47 -5.65 6.20
C VAL A 342 -0.01 -5.90 5.93
N ASN A 343 -0.56 -5.35 4.85
CA ASN A 343 -1.95 -5.58 4.44
C ASN A 343 -2.23 -7.07 4.19
N ALA A 344 -1.32 -7.77 3.52
CA ALA A 344 -1.45 -9.20 3.26
C ALA A 344 -1.43 -10.04 4.55
N ARG A 345 -0.60 -9.68 5.53
CA ARG A 345 -0.58 -10.33 6.84
C ARG A 345 -1.89 -10.16 7.59
N VAL A 346 -2.46 -8.95 7.58
CA VAL A 346 -3.77 -8.67 8.20
C VAL A 346 -4.86 -9.52 7.57
N ILE A 347 -4.90 -9.60 6.25
CA ILE A 347 -5.89 -10.39 5.51
C ILE A 347 -5.75 -11.89 5.84
N VAL A 348 -4.54 -12.43 5.81
CA VAL A 348 -4.30 -13.85 6.10
C VAL A 348 -4.64 -14.19 7.55
N GLU A 349 -4.32 -13.31 8.50
CA GLU A 349 -4.68 -13.52 9.90
C GLU A 349 -6.20 -13.53 10.10
N ALA A 350 -6.92 -12.60 9.47
CA ALA A 350 -8.37 -12.59 9.52
C ALA A 350 -8.98 -13.83 8.86
N LEU A 351 -8.43 -14.30 7.73
CA LEU A 351 -8.86 -15.56 7.11
C LEU A 351 -8.61 -16.78 8.01
N ARG A 352 -7.48 -16.82 8.73
CA ARG A 352 -7.19 -17.88 9.70
C ARG A 352 -8.21 -17.91 10.83
N ARG A 353 -8.54 -16.75 11.39
CA ARG A 353 -9.54 -16.64 12.48
C ARG A 353 -10.95 -16.97 12.01
N ALA A 354 -11.27 -16.62 10.77
CA ALA A 354 -12.56 -16.96 10.19
C ALA A 354 -12.75 -18.48 9.99
N GLY A 355 -11.64 -19.25 9.88
CA GLY A 355 -11.67 -20.70 9.70
C GLY A 355 -11.98 -21.14 8.26
N ALA A 356 -12.14 -22.43 8.04
CA ALA A 356 -12.49 -23.01 6.74
C ALA A 356 -13.79 -23.82 6.81
N PRO A 357 -14.69 -23.70 5.80
CA PRO A 357 -14.71 -22.73 4.71
C PRO A 357 -15.36 -21.41 5.15
N ALA A 358 -14.57 -20.35 5.35
CA ALA A 358 -15.13 -19.07 5.76
C ALA A 358 -15.91 -18.39 4.63
N GLY A 359 -17.16 -17.99 4.92
CA GLY A 359 -17.88 -17.01 4.13
C GLY A 359 -17.45 -15.58 4.44
N ARG A 360 -17.84 -14.61 3.61
CA ARG A 360 -17.55 -13.18 3.83
C ARG A 360 -18.03 -12.65 5.19
N PRO A 361 -19.22 -13.06 5.74
CA PRO A 361 -19.65 -12.62 7.07
C PRO A 361 -18.65 -13.02 8.17
N ALA A 362 -18.18 -14.27 8.18
CA ALA A 362 -17.21 -14.75 9.15
C ALA A 362 -15.84 -14.03 8.99
N PHE A 363 -15.42 -13.75 7.76
CA PHE A 363 -14.20 -12.97 7.49
C PHE A 363 -14.31 -11.54 8.04
N ARG A 364 -15.44 -10.87 7.80
CA ARG A 364 -15.70 -9.53 8.37
C ARG A 364 -15.65 -9.56 9.89
N GLN A 365 -16.34 -10.50 10.53
CA GLN A 365 -16.33 -10.66 11.98
C GLN A 365 -14.90 -10.93 12.51
N ALA A 366 -14.11 -11.72 11.79
CA ALA A 366 -12.72 -11.96 12.12
C ALA A 366 -11.87 -10.68 12.06
N LEU A 367 -12.04 -9.83 11.02
CA LEU A 367 -11.41 -8.52 10.96
C LEU A 367 -11.79 -7.65 12.17
N GLU A 368 -13.08 -7.54 12.47
CA GLU A 368 -13.61 -6.75 13.59
C GLU A 368 -13.18 -7.29 14.97
N SER A 369 -12.68 -8.51 15.03
CA SER A 369 -12.14 -9.15 16.26
C SER A 369 -10.63 -8.98 16.45
N LEU A 370 -9.91 -8.38 15.50
CA LEU A 370 -8.47 -8.16 15.64
C LEU A 370 -8.19 -7.13 16.72
N ARG A 371 -7.66 -7.57 17.86
CA ARG A 371 -7.26 -6.72 18.98
C ARG A 371 -5.79 -6.91 19.27
N GLY A 372 -5.03 -5.81 19.22
CA GLY A 372 -3.62 -5.84 19.58
C GLY A 372 -2.79 -6.80 18.72
N LEU A 373 -3.16 -7.00 17.44
CA LEU A 373 -2.44 -7.91 16.55
C LEU A 373 -1.01 -7.40 16.36
N ASP A 374 -0.05 -8.18 16.85
CA ASP A 374 1.36 -7.90 16.63
C ASP A 374 1.77 -8.37 15.22
N LEU A 375 2.11 -7.40 14.39
CA LEU A 375 2.64 -7.61 13.03
C LEU A 375 4.18 -7.54 12.99
N GLY A 376 4.83 -7.37 14.15
CA GLY A 376 6.27 -7.21 14.26
C GLY A 376 6.80 -5.91 13.67
N ILE A 377 5.97 -4.87 13.59
CA ILE A 377 6.31 -3.55 13.04
C ILE A 377 6.36 -2.45 14.10
N GLY A 378 6.43 -2.84 15.39
CA GLY A 378 6.54 -1.90 16.51
C GLY A 378 5.22 -1.22 16.92
N ALA A 379 4.11 -1.54 16.26
CA ALA A 379 2.78 -1.02 16.60
C ALA A 379 1.72 -2.12 16.45
N PRO A 380 0.88 -2.35 17.49
CA PRO A 380 -0.19 -3.34 17.42
C PRO A 380 -1.38 -2.81 16.63
N LEU A 381 -1.94 -3.67 15.77
CA LEU A 381 -3.13 -3.35 14.99
C LEU A 381 -4.41 -3.73 15.73
N THR A 382 -5.39 -2.85 15.72
CA THR A 382 -6.72 -3.12 16.30
C THR A 382 -7.83 -2.66 15.36
N PHE A 383 -8.73 -3.58 15.00
CA PHE A 383 -10.04 -3.26 14.45
C PHE A 383 -11.15 -3.63 15.44
N THR A 384 -12.24 -2.88 15.42
CA THR A 384 -13.49 -3.18 16.14
C THR A 384 -14.68 -2.98 15.21
N ALA A 385 -15.87 -3.38 15.61
CA ALA A 385 -17.11 -3.10 14.86
C ALA A 385 -17.34 -1.58 14.68
N GLU A 386 -16.87 -0.76 15.65
CA GLU A 386 -17.03 0.71 15.65
C GLU A 386 -15.83 1.42 15.01
N ARG A 387 -14.72 0.72 14.82
CA ARG A 387 -13.48 1.32 14.33
C ARG A 387 -12.78 0.42 13.31
N HIS A 388 -12.87 0.81 12.05
CA HIS A 388 -12.20 0.16 10.92
C HIS A 388 -10.89 0.86 10.50
N GLN A 389 -10.20 1.52 11.44
CA GLN A 389 -8.83 1.98 11.28
C GLN A 389 -7.92 1.23 12.23
N GLY A 390 -6.93 0.50 11.68
CA GLY A 390 -6.10 -0.43 12.43
C GLY A 390 -4.90 0.21 13.12
N LEU A 391 -4.18 1.08 12.41
CA LEU A 391 -2.97 1.76 12.87
C LEU A 391 -3.14 3.28 12.85
N ASP A 392 -2.50 3.95 13.81
CA ASP A 392 -2.44 5.41 13.90
C ASP A 392 -1.00 5.93 13.81
N SER A 393 -0.02 5.04 13.70
CA SER A 393 1.40 5.40 13.75
C SER A 393 1.82 6.20 12.53
N VAL A 394 2.58 7.27 12.79
CA VAL A 394 3.24 8.10 11.79
C VAL A 394 4.72 8.16 12.11
N TYR A 395 5.54 7.80 11.16
CA TYR A 395 6.99 7.84 11.23
C TYR A 395 7.51 8.97 10.34
N PHE A 396 8.74 9.41 10.56
CA PHE A 396 9.34 10.48 9.78
C PHE A 396 10.72 10.07 9.29
N THR A 397 10.98 10.36 8.02
CA THR A 397 12.24 10.05 7.38
C THR A 397 12.82 11.27 6.68
N ARG A 398 14.13 11.40 6.71
CA ARG A 398 14.93 12.34 5.92
C ARG A 398 15.84 11.59 4.96
N VAL A 399 16.34 12.30 3.98
CA VAL A 399 17.35 11.73 3.08
C VAL A 399 18.74 11.82 3.71
N ASP A 400 19.50 10.74 3.58
CA ASP A 400 20.93 10.67 3.91
C ASP A 400 21.65 9.88 2.80
N GLY A 401 22.42 10.61 1.99
CA GLY A 401 22.97 10.07 0.74
C GLY A 401 21.85 9.75 -0.26
N ASP A 402 21.67 8.49 -0.58
CA ASP A 402 20.63 8.00 -1.49
C ASP A 402 19.59 7.10 -0.78
N ARG A 403 19.42 7.25 0.54
CA ARG A 403 18.52 6.46 1.38
C ARG A 403 17.66 7.32 2.28
N TRP A 404 16.49 6.77 2.62
CA TRP A 404 15.65 7.31 3.67
C TRP A 404 16.08 6.76 5.03
N VAL A 405 16.36 7.66 5.97
CA VAL A 405 16.69 7.32 7.35
C VAL A 405 15.72 8.00 8.32
N PRO A 406 15.45 7.43 9.51
CA PRO A 406 14.60 8.08 10.51
C PRO A 406 15.13 9.48 10.88
N VAL A 407 14.22 10.41 11.15
CA VAL A 407 14.55 11.74 11.64
C VAL A 407 14.83 11.64 13.14
N ALA A 408 16.10 11.71 13.54
CA ALA A 408 16.50 11.74 14.95
C ALA A 408 16.48 13.17 15.52
N ASP A 409 16.98 14.14 14.76
CA ASP A 409 17.02 15.56 15.15
C ASP A 409 16.28 16.43 14.11
N TRP A 410 15.12 16.94 14.51
CA TRP A 410 14.30 17.81 13.68
C TRP A 410 14.90 19.18 13.47
N SER A 411 15.60 19.72 14.45
CA SER A 411 16.22 21.04 14.33
C SER A 411 17.35 21.04 13.31
N ALA A 412 18.12 19.97 13.23
CA ALA A 412 19.12 19.77 12.19
C ALA A 412 18.49 19.51 10.82
N ALA A 413 17.47 18.63 10.76
CA ALA A 413 16.83 18.24 9.51
C ALA A 413 16.11 19.40 8.80
N VAL A 414 15.59 20.40 9.53
CA VAL A 414 14.93 21.59 8.98
C VAL A 414 15.93 22.64 8.49
N ARG A 415 17.14 22.69 9.05
CA ARG A 415 18.21 23.64 8.68
C ARG A 415 19.17 23.12 7.61
N ALA A 416 19.15 21.83 7.37
CA ALA A 416 19.98 21.18 6.36
C ALA A 416 19.47 21.46 4.95
#